data_0277123661ccfa3eb0d11d142ee04b3d
#
_entry.id   0277123661ccfa3eb0d11d142ee04b3d
#
_cell.length_a   1.000
_cell.length_b   1.000
_cell.length_c   1.000
_cell.angle_alpha   90.00
_cell.angle_beta   90.00
_cell.angle_gamma   90.00
#
_symmetry.space_group_name_H-M   'P 1'
#
loop_
_entity.id
_entity.type
_entity.pdbx_description
1 polymer ?
#
loop_
_entity_poly.entity_id
_entity_poly.type
_entity_poly.pdbx_seq_one_letter_code
_entity_poly.pdbx_strand_id
1 'polypeptide(L)'
;DLYIPFFQIAIEMIKENGMLGYITMNTFLKSLNARELRKYFMECSYNISIVDFRGHQVFSGKSTYTCLFFLKKEQSEMLHYYWDENAELSKRVGYTDIPYSILDAEKGWNLNEHKVASKLESVGIPLAKFCQSRHGIATLSNKTYIFTPIDENDKFYYLEKECTNP
;
A
#
# COMPACT_ATOMS: atom_id res chain seq x y z
N ASP A 1 5.99 8.23 5.79
CA ASP A 1 4.54 8.21 6.10
C ASP A 1 4.33 8.17 7.61
N LEU A 2 3.48 9.06 8.13
CA LEU A 2 3.27 9.22 9.58
C LEU A 2 2.65 8.00 10.27
N TYR A 3 1.93 7.14 9.57
CA TYR A 3 1.33 5.96 10.17
C TYR A 3 2.36 4.92 10.66
N ILE A 4 3.57 4.91 10.07
CA ILE A 4 4.61 3.93 10.43
C ILE A 4 5.04 4.06 11.90
N PRO A 5 5.44 5.24 12.41
CA PRO A 5 5.78 5.38 13.82
C PRO A 5 4.60 5.13 14.78
N PHE A 6 3.35 5.31 14.34
CA PHE A 6 2.19 4.96 15.16
C PHE A 6 2.09 3.46 15.43
N PHE A 7 2.48 2.60 14.49
CA PHE A 7 2.55 1.16 14.72
C PHE A 7 3.57 0.84 15.81
N GLN A 8 4.77 1.40 15.72
CA GLN A 8 5.82 1.15 16.71
C GLN A 8 5.36 1.58 18.11
N ILE A 9 4.91 2.81 18.26
CA ILE A 9 4.44 3.36 19.54
C ILE A 9 3.32 2.46 20.12
N ALA A 10 2.34 2.09 19.30
CA ALA A 10 1.22 1.29 19.78
C ALA A 10 1.66 -0.11 20.24
N ILE A 11 2.57 -0.77 19.50
CA ILE A 11 3.09 -2.08 19.88
C ILE A 11 3.90 -2.02 21.18
N GLU A 12 4.64 -0.94 21.40
CA GLU A 12 5.36 -0.71 22.65
C GLU A 12 4.41 -0.48 23.83
N MET A 13 3.27 0.17 23.59
CA MET A 13 2.28 0.49 24.61
C MET A 13 1.37 -0.68 25.00
N ILE A 14 1.14 -1.64 24.12
CA ILE A 14 0.27 -2.79 24.45
C ILE A 14 0.99 -3.79 25.36
N LYS A 15 0.22 -4.36 26.31
CA LYS A 15 0.72 -5.40 27.22
C LYS A 15 0.95 -6.70 26.46
N GLU A 16 1.69 -7.62 27.09
CA GLU A 16 1.78 -9.01 26.61
C GLU A 16 0.36 -9.61 26.46
N ASN A 17 0.14 -10.32 25.37
CA ASN A 17 -1.17 -10.83 24.92
C ASN A 17 -2.23 -9.74 24.68
N GLY A 18 -1.85 -8.46 24.70
CA GLY A 18 -2.71 -7.35 24.36
C GLY A 18 -2.99 -7.31 22.86
N MET A 19 -4.04 -6.59 22.47
CA MET A 19 -4.48 -6.46 21.10
C MET A 19 -4.44 -4.99 20.65
N LEU A 20 -3.95 -4.76 19.44
CA LEU A 20 -4.03 -3.49 18.72
C LEU A 20 -5.05 -3.62 17.59
N GLY A 21 -5.89 -2.61 17.41
CA GLY A 21 -6.78 -2.50 16.26
C GLY A 21 -6.63 -1.11 15.61
N TYR A 22 -6.30 -1.10 14.33
CA TYR A 22 -6.17 0.12 13.54
C TYR A 22 -6.99 0.05 12.26
N ILE A 23 -7.54 1.20 11.85
CA ILE A 23 -7.83 1.47 10.45
C ILE A 23 -6.66 2.28 9.90
N THR A 24 -6.03 1.81 8.85
CA THR A 24 -4.83 2.41 8.29
C THR A 24 -4.79 2.29 6.78
N MET A 25 -3.87 2.98 6.13
CA MET A 25 -3.68 2.85 4.68
C MET A 25 -3.12 1.46 4.35
N ASN A 26 -3.73 0.78 3.36
CA ASN A 26 -3.25 -0.53 2.89
C ASN A 26 -1.95 -0.43 2.07
N THR A 27 -1.51 0.77 1.74
CA THR A 27 -0.27 1.00 0.99
C THR A 27 0.98 0.44 1.68
N PHE A 28 0.96 0.27 3.02
CA PHE A 28 2.09 -0.33 3.74
C PHE A 28 2.39 -1.76 3.27
N LEU A 29 1.42 -2.45 2.69
CA LEU A 29 1.63 -3.80 2.14
C LEU A 29 2.65 -3.80 1.00
N LYS A 30 2.72 -2.74 0.19
CA LYS A 30 3.54 -2.70 -1.03
C LYS A 30 4.51 -1.52 -1.12
N SER A 31 4.31 -0.45 -0.34
CA SER A 31 5.14 0.75 -0.39
C SER A 31 6.59 0.46 0.01
N LEU A 32 7.54 1.03 -0.72
CA LEU A 32 8.96 0.98 -0.38
C LEU A 32 9.26 1.61 1.00
N ASN A 33 8.53 2.66 1.35
CA ASN A 33 8.70 3.35 2.64
C ASN A 33 8.33 2.48 3.84
N ALA A 34 7.50 1.45 3.63
CA ALA A 34 7.04 0.56 4.70
C ALA A 34 7.83 -0.77 4.79
N ARG A 35 8.94 -0.93 4.05
CA ARG A 35 9.73 -2.17 4.08
C ARG A 35 10.24 -2.51 5.46
N GLU A 36 10.74 -1.53 6.21
CA GLU A 36 11.24 -1.74 7.57
C GLU A 36 10.10 -2.13 8.54
N LEU A 37 8.91 -1.57 8.35
CA LEU A 37 7.73 -1.98 9.12
C LEU A 37 7.34 -3.44 8.83
N ARG A 38 7.30 -3.84 7.56
CA ARG A 38 7.04 -5.23 7.17
C ARG A 38 8.10 -6.18 7.73
N LYS A 39 9.37 -5.80 7.63
CA LYS A 39 10.50 -6.56 8.20
C LYS A 39 10.33 -6.74 9.71
N TYR A 40 10.02 -5.68 10.42
CA TYR A 40 9.74 -5.72 11.86
C TYR A 40 8.61 -6.69 12.20
N PHE A 41 7.49 -6.66 11.47
CA PHE A 41 6.41 -7.61 11.68
C PHE A 41 6.80 -9.06 11.44
N MET A 42 7.63 -9.31 10.41
CA MET A 42 8.13 -10.64 10.12
C MET A 42 9.11 -11.15 11.19
N GLU A 43 10.01 -10.30 11.66
CA GLU A 43 10.99 -10.64 12.71
C GLU A 43 10.31 -10.93 14.05
N CYS A 44 9.30 -10.16 14.41
CA CYS A 44 8.54 -10.36 15.62
C CYS A 44 7.54 -11.51 15.51
N SER A 45 7.16 -11.89 14.28
CA SER A 45 6.18 -12.96 14.01
C SER A 45 4.91 -12.83 14.85
N TYR A 46 4.37 -11.61 14.97
CA TYR A 46 3.14 -11.38 15.72
C TYR A 46 1.93 -11.98 15.02
N ASN A 47 0.91 -12.34 15.80
CA ASN A 47 -0.38 -12.76 15.27
C ASN A 47 -1.11 -11.55 14.69
N ILE A 48 -1.05 -11.41 13.35
CA ILE A 48 -1.61 -10.28 12.61
C ILE A 48 -2.78 -10.75 11.75
N SER A 49 -3.89 -10.00 11.80
CA SER A 49 -5.04 -10.17 10.93
C SER A 49 -5.32 -8.88 10.17
N ILE A 50 -5.48 -8.99 8.87
CA ILE A 50 -5.72 -7.84 7.97
C ILE A 50 -7.02 -8.06 7.20
N VAL A 51 -7.92 -7.07 7.26
CA VAL A 51 -9.08 -6.97 6.39
C VAL A 51 -8.81 -5.83 5.40
N ASP A 52 -8.52 -6.18 4.16
CA ASP A 52 -8.12 -5.22 3.13
C ASP A 52 -9.33 -4.84 2.26
N PHE A 53 -9.68 -3.57 2.23
CA PHE A 53 -10.73 -3.03 1.37
C PHE A 53 -10.24 -2.74 -0.06
N ARG A 54 -8.99 -3.04 -0.36
CA ARG A 54 -8.36 -2.83 -1.67
C ARG A 54 -8.57 -1.42 -2.21
N GLY A 55 -9.25 -1.32 -3.38
CA GLY A 55 -9.58 -0.07 -4.03
C GLY A 55 -10.90 0.55 -3.58
N HIS A 56 -11.65 -0.09 -2.67
CA HIS A 56 -12.89 0.47 -2.14
C HIS A 56 -12.61 1.63 -1.19
N GLN A 57 -13.28 2.75 -1.43
CA GLN A 57 -13.14 3.95 -0.61
C GLN A 57 -14.16 3.92 0.52
N VAL A 58 -13.73 3.53 1.72
CA VAL A 58 -14.58 3.47 2.92
C VAL A 58 -15.00 4.87 3.38
N PHE A 59 -14.15 5.87 3.15
CA PHE A 59 -14.43 7.25 3.55
C PHE A 59 -14.83 8.09 2.34
N SER A 60 -16.06 8.63 2.34
CA SER A 60 -16.56 9.47 1.26
C SER A 60 -15.69 10.73 1.06
N GLY A 61 -15.43 11.09 -0.19
CA GLY A 61 -14.66 12.29 -0.54
C GLY A 61 -13.18 12.22 -0.24
N LYS A 62 -12.63 11.04 0.06
CA LYS A 62 -11.20 10.80 0.27
C LYS A 62 -10.69 9.72 -0.67
N SER A 63 -9.54 9.94 -1.30
CA SER A 63 -8.88 8.97 -2.19
C SER A 63 -7.94 8.01 -1.45
N THR A 64 -8.25 7.70 -0.19
CA THR A 64 -7.40 6.85 0.66
C THR A 64 -7.91 5.43 0.66
N TYR A 65 -7.08 4.49 0.25
CA TYR A 65 -7.36 3.07 0.33
C TYR A 65 -6.92 2.53 1.69
N THR A 66 -7.83 1.86 2.38
CA THR A 66 -7.63 1.47 3.78
C THR A 66 -7.77 -0.02 4.00
N CYS A 67 -7.29 -0.46 5.15
CA CYS A 67 -7.52 -1.79 5.70
C CYS A 67 -7.77 -1.70 7.21
N LEU A 68 -8.41 -2.71 7.76
CA LEU A 68 -8.38 -2.96 9.20
C LEU A 68 -7.17 -3.84 9.48
N PHE A 69 -6.41 -3.42 10.46
CA PHE A 69 -5.23 -4.12 10.93
C PHE A 69 -5.41 -4.47 12.40
N PHE A 70 -5.32 -5.75 12.71
CA PHE A 70 -5.36 -6.26 14.07
C PHE A 70 -4.05 -6.98 14.36
N LEU A 71 -3.46 -6.69 15.51
CA LEU A 71 -2.26 -7.35 15.99
C LEU A 71 -2.48 -7.80 17.42
N LYS A 72 -2.24 -9.07 17.69
CA LYS A 72 -2.12 -9.60 19.03
C LYS A 72 -0.65 -9.84 19.35
N LYS A 73 -0.20 -9.36 20.51
CA LYS A 73 1.19 -9.48 20.92
C LYS A 73 1.47 -10.90 21.44
N GLU A 74 1.31 -11.84 20.53
CA GLU A 74 1.66 -13.25 20.67
C GLU A 74 2.34 -13.72 19.38
N GLN A 75 3.19 -14.73 19.45
CA GLN A 75 3.85 -15.27 18.27
C GLN A 75 2.92 -16.12 17.42
N SER A 76 3.05 -16.01 16.12
CA SER A 76 2.35 -16.81 15.12
C SER A 76 3.26 -17.03 13.91
N GLU A 77 3.22 -18.19 13.32
CA GLU A 77 3.90 -18.46 12.05
C GLU A 77 3.10 -17.93 10.84
N MET A 78 1.86 -17.58 11.05
CA MET A 78 0.91 -17.20 10.02
C MET A 78 0.41 -15.77 10.21
N LEU A 79 0.24 -15.08 9.09
CA LEU A 79 -0.52 -13.85 8.94
C LEU A 79 -1.90 -14.21 8.39
N HIS A 80 -2.96 -13.64 8.94
CA HIS A 80 -4.34 -13.88 8.54
C HIS A 80 -4.81 -12.74 7.65
N TYR A 81 -5.17 -13.06 6.40
CA TYR A 81 -5.57 -12.05 5.42
C TYR A 81 -6.96 -12.32 4.88
N TYR A 82 -7.76 -11.27 4.84
CA TYR A 82 -9.05 -11.26 4.17
C TYR A 82 -9.19 -9.98 3.32
N TRP A 83 -9.82 -10.10 2.17
CA TRP A 83 -10.16 -8.94 1.37
C TRP A 83 -11.68 -8.75 1.35
N ASP A 84 -12.14 -7.52 1.49
CA ASP A 84 -13.55 -7.15 1.46
C ASP A 84 -13.76 -6.01 0.46
N GLU A 85 -14.11 -6.37 -0.78
CA GLU A 85 -14.31 -5.40 -1.86
C GLU A 85 -15.51 -4.48 -1.61
N ASN A 86 -16.47 -4.90 -0.80
CA ASN A 86 -17.71 -4.16 -0.57
C ASN A 86 -17.71 -3.41 0.77
N ALA A 87 -16.70 -3.60 1.61
CA ALA A 87 -16.65 -3.13 2.99
C ALA A 87 -17.88 -3.54 3.83
N GLU A 88 -18.43 -4.74 3.55
CA GLU A 88 -19.59 -5.28 4.26
C GLU A 88 -19.13 -6.11 5.46
N LEU A 89 -18.65 -5.47 6.50
CA LEU A 89 -18.09 -6.11 7.71
C LEU A 89 -19.06 -7.02 8.46
N SER A 90 -20.35 -7.07 8.07
CA SER A 90 -21.39 -7.86 8.74
C SER A 90 -21.33 -9.36 8.43
N LYS A 91 -20.61 -9.79 7.41
CA LYS A 91 -20.46 -11.19 7.04
C LYS A 91 -19.27 -11.81 7.78
N ARG A 92 -19.46 -13.00 8.34
CA ARG A 92 -18.34 -13.79 8.87
C ARG A 92 -17.36 -14.10 7.75
N VAL A 93 -16.12 -13.74 7.96
CA VAL A 93 -15.09 -13.74 6.95
C VAL A 93 -14.17 -14.93 7.14
N GLY A 94 -13.92 -15.67 6.08
CA GLY A 94 -12.86 -16.67 6.06
C GLY A 94 -11.53 -16.01 5.76
N TYR A 95 -10.62 -15.94 6.75
CA TYR A 95 -9.25 -15.52 6.52
C TYR A 95 -8.48 -16.57 5.73
N THR A 96 -7.57 -16.10 4.89
CA THR A 96 -6.53 -16.93 4.28
C THR A 96 -5.28 -16.84 5.14
N ASP A 97 -4.76 -17.98 5.56
CA ASP A 97 -3.55 -18.08 6.35
C ASP A 97 -2.33 -18.05 5.41
N ILE A 98 -1.42 -17.14 5.69
CA ILE A 98 -0.23 -16.90 4.87
C ILE A 98 1.00 -17.02 5.77
N PRO A 99 1.88 -18.02 5.53
CA PRO A 99 3.10 -18.15 6.30
C PRO A 99 4.01 -16.93 6.16
N TYR A 100 4.59 -16.45 7.24
CA TYR A 100 5.58 -15.37 7.20
C TYR A 100 6.80 -15.75 6.34
N SER A 101 7.15 -17.03 6.27
CA SER A 101 8.29 -17.55 5.52
C SER A 101 8.22 -17.31 4.00
N ILE A 102 7.03 -17.06 3.44
CA ILE A 102 6.86 -16.77 2.01
C ILE A 102 6.74 -15.29 1.70
N LEU A 103 6.70 -14.43 2.73
CA LEU A 103 6.58 -12.99 2.58
C LEU A 103 7.96 -12.37 2.33
N ASP A 104 7.97 -11.29 1.55
CA ASP A 104 9.17 -10.52 1.23
C ASP A 104 8.95 -9.06 1.65
N ALA A 105 9.73 -8.61 2.63
CA ALA A 105 9.62 -7.24 3.13
C ALA A 105 10.04 -6.19 2.09
N GLU A 106 11.06 -6.51 1.27
CA GLU A 106 11.62 -5.59 0.26
C GLU A 106 10.70 -5.45 -0.96
N LYS A 107 10.21 -6.56 -1.50
CA LYS A 107 9.30 -6.57 -2.65
C LYS A 107 7.89 -6.12 -2.29
N GLY A 108 7.54 -6.18 -0.99
CA GLY A 108 6.18 -5.98 -0.51
C GLY A 108 5.39 -7.27 -0.38
N TRP A 109 4.31 -7.20 0.38
CA TRP A 109 3.45 -8.34 0.66
C TRP A 109 2.33 -8.46 -0.38
N ASN A 110 2.39 -9.51 -1.20
CA ASN A 110 1.33 -9.85 -2.13
C ASN A 110 0.41 -10.91 -1.53
N LEU A 111 -0.46 -10.48 -0.60
CA LEU A 111 -1.23 -11.38 0.25
C LEU A 111 -2.35 -12.11 -0.48
N ASN A 112 -2.88 -11.54 -1.56
CA ASN A 112 -4.03 -12.11 -2.26
C ASN A 112 -3.65 -13.17 -3.30
N GLU A 113 -2.60 -12.92 -4.06
CA GLU A 113 -2.23 -13.72 -5.24
C GLU A 113 -0.83 -14.31 -5.09
N HIS A 114 -0.40 -14.56 -3.84
CA HIS A 114 0.96 -15.03 -3.58
C HIS A 114 1.32 -16.31 -4.38
N LYS A 115 0.38 -17.25 -4.57
CA LYS A 115 0.61 -18.47 -5.36
C LYS A 115 0.79 -18.18 -6.85
N VAL A 116 0.00 -17.25 -7.39
CA VAL A 116 0.09 -16.86 -8.80
C VAL A 116 1.35 -16.03 -9.03
N ALA A 117 1.62 -15.06 -8.15
CA ALA A 117 2.81 -14.23 -8.19
C ALA A 117 4.09 -15.06 -8.12
N SER A 118 4.21 -15.99 -7.18
CA SER A 118 5.36 -16.90 -7.06
C SER A 118 5.54 -17.77 -8.32
N LYS A 119 4.45 -18.24 -8.91
CA LYS A 119 4.50 -18.99 -10.15
C LYS A 119 5.01 -18.13 -11.31
N LEU A 120 4.51 -16.90 -11.45
CA LEU A 120 4.96 -15.96 -12.48
C LEU A 120 6.43 -15.56 -12.29
N GLU A 121 6.86 -15.33 -11.05
CA GLU A 121 8.26 -14.98 -10.73
C GLU A 121 9.22 -16.17 -10.99
N SER A 122 8.74 -17.40 -10.90
CA SER A 122 9.55 -18.60 -11.20
C SER A 122 9.71 -18.89 -12.70
N VAL A 123 8.89 -18.24 -13.54
CA VAL A 123 8.89 -18.45 -15.00
C VAL A 123 9.51 -17.25 -15.70
N GLY A 124 10.64 -17.50 -16.38
CA GLY A 124 11.28 -16.48 -17.21
C GLY A 124 12.31 -15.61 -16.47
N ILE A 125 12.70 -14.53 -17.14
CA ILE A 125 13.71 -13.60 -16.63
C ILE A 125 13.01 -12.28 -16.25
N PRO A 126 13.23 -11.74 -15.04
CA PRO A 126 12.62 -10.48 -14.62
C PRO A 126 12.92 -9.32 -15.60
N LEU A 127 11.92 -8.51 -15.91
CA LEU A 127 12.04 -7.36 -16.81
C LEU A 127 13.17 -6.40 -16.39
N ALA A 128 13.42 -6.27 -15.11
CA ALA A 128 14.51 -5.46 -14.55
C ALA A 128 15.91 -5.88 -15.01
N LYS A 129 16.07 -7.10 -15.55
CA LYS A 129 17.35 -7.53 -16.16
C LYS A 129 17.55 -7.03 -17.58
N PHE A 130 16.49 -6.62 -18.24
CA PHE A 130 16.51 -6.14 -19.63
C PHE A 130 16.39 -4.63 -19.76
N CYS A 131 15.67 -4.00 -18.84
CA CYS A 131 15.43 -2.56 -18.89
C CYS A 131 15.36 -1.95 -17.49
N GLN A 132 15.65 -0.66 -17.44
CA GLN A 132 15.50 0.14 -16.23
C GLN A 132 14.21 0.95 -16.36
N SER A 133 13.22 0.64 -15.50
CA SER A 133 12.01 1.44 -15.40
C SER A 133 12.29 2.73 -14.63
N ARG A 134 11.85 3.86 -15.17
CA ARG A 134 11.94 5.16 -14.50
C ARG A 134 10.61 5.87 -14.59
N HIS A 135 10.30 6.67 -13.58
CA HIS A 135 9.22 7.63 -13.66
C HIS A 135 9.53 8.66 -14.72
N GLY A 136 8.56 8.97 -15.58
CA GLY A 136 8.59 10.14 -16.41
C GLY A 136 8.37 11.43 -15.60
N ILE A 137 7.94 12.49 -16.28
CA ILE A 137 7.63 13.76 -15.62
C ILE A 137 6.34 13.61 -14.81
N ALA A 138 6.41 13.85 -13.51
CA ALA A 138 5.25 13.96 -12.64
C ALA A 138 5.02 15.45 -12.33
N THR A 139 4.01 16.06 -12.92
CA THR A 139 3.77 17.50 -12.82
C THR A 139 3.13 17.93 -11.50
N LEU A 140 2.52 16.99 -10.74
CA LEU A 140 1.68 17.26 -9.56
C LEU A 140 0.47 18.17 -9.84
N SER A 141 0.47 18.92 -10.92
CA SER A 141 -0.63 19.78 -11.37
C SER A 141 -0.67 19.83 -12.90
N ASN A 142 -1.37 18.89 -13.51
CA ASN A 142 -1.49 18.82 -14.96
C ASN A 142 -2.07 20.11 -15.56
N LYS A 143 -3.01 20.75 -14.86
CA LYS A 143 -3.60 22.03 -15.32
C LYS A 143 -2.58 23.15 -15.47
N THR A 144 -1.49 23.11 -14.70
CA THR A 144 -0.44 24.14 -14.73
C THR A 144 0.63 23.83 -15.75
N TYR A 145 0.95 22.55 -15.95
CA TYR A 145 2.13 22.14 -16.72
C TYR A 145 1.80 21.47 -18.06
N ILE A 146 0.56 21.05 -18.26
CA ILE A 146 0.10 20.48 -19.52
C ILE A 146 -0.94 21.43 -20.13
N PHE A 147 -0.60 22.06 -21.23
CA PHE A 147 -1.45 23.01 -21.92
C PHE A 147 -1.36 22.83 -23.43
N THR A 148 -2.39 23.27 -24.14
CA THR A 148 -2.36 23.40 -25.56
C THR A 148 -2.12 24.88 -25.88
N PRO A 149 -1.01 25.25 -26.54
CA PRO A 149 -0.80 26.65 -26.90
C PRO A 149 -1.80 27.10 -27.98
N ILE A 150 -2.19 28.38 -27.95
CA ILE A 150 -3.02 29.00 -28.98
C ILE A 150 -2.16 29.29 -30.18
N ASP A 151 -0.91 29.71 -29.93
CA ASP A 151 0.08 30.05 -30.95
C ASP A 151 1.48 29.75 -30.39
N GLU A 152 2.45 29.56 -31.29
CA GLU A 152 3.84 29.29 -30.93
C GLU A 152 4.81 29.94 -31.89
N ASN A 153 6.00 30.27 -31.42
CA ASN A 153 7.14 30.60 -32.23
C ASN A 153 8.41 29.90 -31.72
N ASP A 154 9.55 30.10 -32.36
CA ASP A 154 10.83 29.40 -32.02
C ASP A 154 11.29 29.59 -30.56
N LYS A 155 10.70 30.51 -29.82
CA LYS A 155 11.10 30.85 -28.44
C LYS A 155 10.00 30.74 -27.40
N PHE A 156 8.71 30.88 -27.80
CA PHE A 156 7.60 31.03 -26.84
C PHE A 156 6.36 30.29 -27.30
N TYR A 157 5.62 29.77 -26.32
CA TYR A 157 4.24 29.31 -26.44
C TYR A 157 3.31 30.40 -25.93
N TYR A 158 2.25 30.70 -26.67
CA TYR A 158 1.23 31.68 -26.28
C TYR A 158 0.02 30.95 -25.72
N LEU A 159 -0.39 31.33 -24.51
CA LEU A 159 -1.54 30.79 -23.81
C LEU A 159 -2.65 31.83 -23.76
N GLU A 160 -3.92 31.37 -23.68
CA GLU A 160 -5.03 32.29 -23.44
C GLU A 160 -4.84 33.08 -22.16
N LYS A 161 -5.03 34.39 -22.25
CA LYS A 161 -4.97 35.32 -21.14
C LYS A 161 -6.26 35.27 -20.31
N GLU A 162 -6.58 34.21 -19.65
CA GLU A 162 -7.34 34.27 -18.41
C GLU A 162 -6.38 34.08 -17.22
N CYS A 163 -5.60 35.13 -16.95
CA CYS A 163 -5.07 35.31 -15.62
C CYS A 163 -6.25 35.60 -14.69
N THR A 164 -6.88 34.58 -14.16
CA THR A 164 -7.56 34.71 -12.88
C THR A 164 -6.47 34.89 -11.85
N ASN A 165 -6.29 36.13 -11.40
CA ASN A 165 -5.47 36.43 -10.23
C ASN A 165 -5.85 35.52 -9.06
N PRO A 166 -4.85 35.15 -8.23
CA PRO A 166 -5.07 34.33 -7.04
C PRO A 166 -5.97 35.02 -6.03
#